data_39a3378863dd091f612f1d70f66d3ff9
#
_entry.id   39a3378863dd091f612f1d70f66d3ff9
#
_cell.length_a   1.000
_cell.length_b   1.000
_cell.length_c   1.000
_cell.angle_alpha   90.00
_cell.angle_beta   90.00
_cell.angle_gamma   90.00
#
_symmetry.space_group_name_H-M   'P 1'
#
loop_
_entity.id
_entity.type
_entity.pdbx_description
1 polymer ?
#
loop_
_entity_poly.entity_id
_entity_poly.type
_entity_poly.pdbx_seq_one_letter_code
_entity_poly.pdbx_strand_id
1 'polypeptide(L)'
;MRISMVLIGTSGYNYPHWWNDVFYSSRLPQRKWLEFYAQNFDTVELNVSFYRLSKKETFQSWYKRTPKRFSFAVKGSRFITHIKRLKDCREPLSFFFDHASPLKEKLGAVLWQLPPKFKFQQESLEKFCVLLSTLPRSKLLRHAFEFRDESWYCQEAFRILEEFNFAFCMAHGSVLPFIEKATSDFIYLRLHGGEVLYGSNYSDKELRQWAEKIEHWKETGKIVFVYFNNDAYGFAIKNALTLKKIMQSNSII
;
A
#
# COMPACT_ATOMS: atom_id res chain seq x y z
N MET A 1 17.57 -9.92 -15.12
CA MET A 1 17.91 -9.36 -13.79
C MET A 1 16.66 -8.65 -13.26
N ARG A 2 16.01 -9.15 -12.20
CA ARG A 2 14.87 -8.45 -11.58
C ARG A 2 15.44 -7.22 -10.85
N ILE A 3 14.95 -6.04 -11.19
CA ILE A 3 15.35 -4.79 -10.53
C ILE A 3 14.71 -4.81 -9.14
N SER A 4 15.49 -5.06 -8.09
CA SER A 4 15.04 -4.87 -6.71
C SER A 4 14.87 -3.38 -6.48
N MET A 5 13.72 -2.96 -5.96
CA MET A 5 13.37 -1.55 -5.80
C MET A 5 12.64 -1.35 -4.47
N VAL A 6 12.98 -0.29 -3.77
CA VAL A 6 12.26 0.14 -2.57
C VAL A 6 11.45 1.39 -2.88
N LEU A 7 10.16 1.34 -2.60
CA LEU A 7 9.20 2.42 -2.80
C LEU A 7 8.64 2.84 -1.44
N ILE A 8 9.03 4.02 -0.97
CA ILE A 8 8.59 4.56 0.33
C ILE A 8 7.65 5.73 0.08
N GLY A 9 6.50 5.71 0.74
CA GLY A 9 5.50 6.76 0.67
C GLY A 9 4.55 6.73 1.87
N THR A 10 3.40 7.35 1.73
CA THR A 10 2.37 7.47 2.76
C THR A 10 1.02 6.94 2.29
N SER A 11 0.15 6.61 3.23
CA SER A 11 -1.25 6.24 2.97
C SER A 11 -2.08 7.51 2.74
N GLY A 12 -2.00 8.05 1.52
CA GLY A 12 -2.59 9.31 1.12
C GLY A 12 -1.54 10.43 1.00
N TYR A 13 -1.93 11.50 0.32
CA TYR A 13 -1.09 12.69 0.10
C TYR A 13 -1.85 14.01 0.33
N ASN A 14 -3.15 13.97 0.52
CA ASN A 14 -4.02 15.14 0.54
C ASN A 14 -4.62 15.34 1.94
N TYR A 15 -3.78 15.77 2.87
CA TYR A 15 -4.15 16.00 4.26
C TYR A 15 -4.01 17.48 4.61
N PRO A 16 -5.09 18.17 5.06
CA PRO A 16 -5.04 19.58 5.43
C PRO A 16 -4.02 19.90 6.52
N HIS A 17 -3.79 18.99 7.47
CA HIS A 17 -2.83 19.19 8.57
C HIS A 17 -1.35 19.10 8.11
N TRP A 18 -1.06 18.74 6.85
CA TRP A 18 0.27 18.85 6.27
C TRP A 18 0.55 20.22 5.65
N TRP A 19 -0.46 21.08 5.58
CA TRP A 19 -0.32 22.45 5.12
C TRP A 19 0.36 23.35 6.16
N ASN A 20 0.48 24.66 5.89
CA ASN A 20 1.13 25.62 6.77
C ASN A 20 2.56 25.25 7.16
N ASP A 21 3.36 24.88 6.15
CA ASP A 21 4.79 24.62 6.26
C ASP A 21 5.16 23.34 7.08
N VAL A 22 4.19 22.46 7.37
CA VAL A 22 4.47 21.12 7.90
C VAL A 22 5.12 20.25 6.81
N PHE A 23 4.50 20.19 5.63
CA PHE A 23 5.05 19.57 4.42
C PHE A 23 4.74 20.40 3.17
N TYR A 24 3.51 20.88 3.05
CA TYR A 24 3.12 21.81 1.99
C TYR A 24 3.24 23.24 2.49
N SER A 25 3.95 24.08 1.72
CA SER A 25 4.04 25.51 2.02
C SER A 25 2.66 26.15 2.04
N SER A 26 2.46 27.11 2.95
CA SER A 26 1.25 27.92 3.05
C SER A 26 0.89 28.63 1.72
N ARG A 27 1.89 28.87 0.85
CA ARG A 27 1.73 29.47 -0.49
C ARG A 27 1.40 28.45 -1.58
N LEU A 28 1.52 27.13 -1.31
CA LEU A 28 1.26 26.09 -2.30
C LEU A 28 -0.23 25.76 -2.35
N PRO A 29 -0.94 26.04 -3.46
CA PRO A 29 -2.36 25.73 -3.56
C PRO A 29 -2.58 24.21 -3.59
N GLN A 30 -3.65 23.73 -2.93
CA GLN A 30 -3.98 22.30 -2.78
C GLN A 30 -3.96 21.53 -4.09
N ARG A 31 -4.40 22.16 -5.19
CA ARG A 31 -4.36 21.56 -6.53
C ARG A 31 -2.96 21.15 -7.01
N LYS A 32 -1.90 21.66 -6.38
CA LYS A 32 -0.49 21.36 -6.68
C LYS A 32 0.17 20.40 -5.69
N TRP A 33 -0.56 19.94 -4.68
CA TRP A 33 0.01 19.06 -3.66
C TRP A 33 0.51 17.72 -4.20
N LEU A 34 -0.17 17.13 -5.19
CA LEU A 34 0.28 15.87 -5.79
C LEU A 34 1.62 16.02 -6.51
N GLU A 35 1.80 17.07 -7.28
CA GLU A 35 3.05 17.35 -7.99
C GLU A 35 4.20 17.57 -7.00
N PHE A 36 3.95 18.33 -5.94
CA PHE A 36 4.95 18.54 -4.87
C PHE A 36 5.26 17.24 -4.13
N TYR A 37 4.24 16.46 -3.79
CA TYR A 37 4.43 15.14 -3.16
C TYR A 37 5.30 14.23 -4.04
N ALA A 38 5.04 14.19 -5.34
CA ALA A 38 5.77 13.35 -6.29
C ALA A 38 7.21 13.83 -6.59
N GLN A 39 7.62 15.01 -6.14
CA GLN A 39 9.02 15.46 -6.11
C GLN A 39 9.79 14.86 -4.93
N ASN A 40 9.10 14.49 -3.85
CA ASN A 40 9.70 13.99 -2.62
C ASN A 40 9.59 12.47 -2.49
N PHE A 41 8.58 11.85 -3.11
CA PHE A 41 8.29 10.42 -3.04
C PHE A 41 8.08 9.84 -4.42
N ASP A 42 8.36 8.54 -4.55
CA ASP A 42 8.18 7.79 -5.79
C ASP A 42 6.89 6.95 -5.80
N THR A 43 6.15 6.93 -4.68
CA THR A 43 4.89 6.18 -4.53
C THR A 43 3.95 6.82 -3.52
N VAL A 44 2.66 6.52 -3.67
CA VAL A 44 1.60 6.83 -2.70
C VAL A 44 0.56 5.72 -2.68
N GLU A 45 -0.02 5.43 -1.52
CA GLU A 45 -1.19 4.56 -1.38
C GLU A 45 -2.47 5.42 -1.42
N LEU A 46 -3.33 5.18 -2.40
CA LEU A 46 -4.59 5.90 -2.58
C LEU A 46 -5.72 5.20 -1.80
N ASN A 47 -6.21 5.85 -0.75
CA ASN A 47 -7.28 5.31 0.10
C ASN A 47 -8.69 5.82 -0.27
N VAL A 48 -8.79 6.86 -1.10
CA VAL A 48 -10.09 7.43 -1.51
C VAL A 48 -10.97 6.41 -2.24
N SER A 49 -10.38 5.53 -3.05
CA SER A 49 -11.07 4.46 -3.77
C SER A 49 -11.73 3.41 -2.86
N PHE A 50 -11.30 3.32 -1.62
CA PHE A 50 -11.92 2.44 -0.61
C PHE A 50 -13.34 2.89 -0.26
N TYR A 51 -13.55 4.18 -0.03
CA TYR A 51 -14.86 4.74 0.36
C TYR A 51 -15.75 5.00 -0.85
N ARG A 52 -15.18 5.60 -1.88
CA ARG A 52 -15.85 5.91 -3.15
C ARG A 52 -14.85 5.76 -4.29
N LEU A 53 -15.15 4.86 -5.22
CA LEU A 53 -14.31 4.67 -6.39
C LEU A 53 -14.23 5.97 -7.19
N SER A 54 -13.03 6.45 -7.40
CA SER A 54 -12.76 7.66 -8.18
C SER A 54 -13.15 7.45 -9.65
N LYS A 55 -13.55 8.53 -10.32
CA LYS A 55 -13.84 8.50 -11.76
C LYS A 55 -12.56 8.25 -12.57
N LYS A 56 -12.70 7.72 -13.78
CA LYS A 56 -11.57 7.48 -14.70
C LYS A 56 -10.74 8.74 -14.95
N GLU A 57 -11.40 9.89 -15.08
CA GLU A 57 -10.75 11.19 -15.31
C GLU A 57 -9.84 11.59 -14.13
N THR A 58 -10.21 11.20 -12.91
CA THR A 58 -9.39 11.44 -11.72
C THR A 58 -8.12 10.60 -11.76
N PHE A 59 -8.22 9.30 -12.06
CA PHE A 59 -7.06 8.43 -12.24
C PHE A 59 -6.17 8.91 -13.41
N GLN A 60 -6.77 9.34 -14.51
CA GLN A 60 -6.03 9.92 -15.64
C GLN A 60 -5.31 11.22 -15.25
N SER A 61 -5.94 12.07 -14.44
CA SER A 61 -5.32 13.28 -13.90
C SER A 61 -4.11 12.93 -13.03
N TRP A 62 -4.23 11.97 -12.13
CA TRP A 62 -3.09 11.50 -11.32
C TRP A 62 -1.94 10.96 -12.18
N TYR A 63 -2.26 10.16 -13.21
CA TYR A 63 -1.27 9.66 -14.15
C TYR A 63 -0.47 10.80 -14.81
N LYS A 64 -1.17 11.83 -15.32
CA LYS A 64 -0.55 12.95 -16.04
C LYS A 64 0.27 13.88 -15.14
N ARG A 65 -0.11 14.00 -13.87
CA ARG A 65 0.47 14.95 -12.89
C ARG A 65 1.66 14.40 -12.12
N THR A 66 2.07 13.18 -12.36
CA THR A 66 3.19 12.54 -11.66
C THR A 66 4.30 12.14 -12.64
N PRO A 67 5.57 12.05 -12.21
CA PRO A 67 6.67 11.59 -13.06
C PRO A 67 6.44 10.17 -13.60
N LYS A 68 7.09 9.83 -14.72
CA LYS A 68 6.97 8.51 -15.38
C LYS A 68 7.24 7.34 -14.41
N ARG A 69 8.23 7.49 -13.51
CA ARG A 69 8.62 6.47 -12.54
C ARG A 69 7.70 6.36 -11.31
N PHE A 70 6.73 7.28 -11.16
CA PHE A 70 5.86 7.31 -9.98
C PHE A 70 4.90 6.13 -9.98
N SER A 71 4.77 5.46 -8.83
CA SER A 71 3.92 4.29 -8.66
C SER A 71 2.76 4.58 -7.70
N PHE A 72 1.57 4.12 -8.04
CA PHE A 72 0.41 4.19 -7.18
C PHE A 72 0.08 2.80 -6.63
N ALA A 73 -0.08 2.68 -5.32
CA ALA A 73 -0.86 1.60 -4.75
C ALA A 73 -2.31 2.08 -4.59
N VAL A 74 -3.27 1.25 -4.95
CA VAL A 74 -4.68 1.61 -4.85
C VAL A 74 -5.38 0.67 -3.88
N LYS A 75 -5.99 1.22 -2.82
CA LYS A 75 -6.78 0.42 -1.89
C LYS A 75 -8.09 0.01 -2.53
N GLY A 76 -8.34 -1.28 -2.57
CA GLY A 76 -9.53 -1.89 -3.13
C GLY A 76 -10.82 -1.42 -2.43
N SER A 77 -11.92 -1.40 -3.17
CA SER A 77 -13.20 -0.89 -2.70
C SER A 77 -13.71 -1.60 -1.44
N ARG A 78 -14.23 -0.80 -0.50
CA ARG A 78 -14.96 -1.28 0.69
C ARG A 78 -16.12 -2.19 0.31
N PHE A 79 -16.78 -1.95 -0.83
CA PHE A 79 -17.86 -2.79 -1.33
C PHE A 79 -17.38 -4.24 -1.54
N ILE A 80 -16.20 -4.43 -2.15
CA ILE A 80 -15.62 -5.75 -2.41
C ILE A 80 -15.18 -6.44 -1.11
N THR A 81 -14.43 -5.73 -0.28
CA THR A 81 -13.76 -6.34 0.88
C THR A 81 -14.67 -6.43 2.11
N HIS A 82 -15.52 -5.43 2.38
CA HIS A 82 -16.30 -5.32 3.62
C HIS A 82 -17.76 -5.73 3.42
N ILE A 83 -18.39 -5.36 2.28
CA ILE A 83 -19.80 -5.67 2.02
C ILE A 83 -19.92 -7.07 1.42
N LYS A 84 -19.26 -7.29 0.27
CA LYS A 84 -19.26 -8.58 -0.42
C LYS A 84 -18.44 -9.65 0.28
N ARG A 85 -17.46 -9.25 1.11
CA ARG A 85 -16.54 -10.16 1.80
C ARG A 85 -15.94 -11.20 0.85
N LEU A 86 -15.42 -10.71 -0.29
CA LEU A 86 -14.78 -11.44 -1.37
C LEU A 86 -15.71 -12.34 -2.20
N LYS A 87 -17.04 -12.38 -1.93
CA LYS A 87 -18.00 -13.23 -2.64
C LYS A 87 -18.59 -12.50 -3.85
N ASP A 88 -18.83 -13.21 -4.95
CA ASP A 88 -19.46 -12.70 -6.18
C ASP A 88 -18.84 -11.38 -6.66
N CYS A 89 -17.52 -11.33 -6.75
CA CYS A 89 -16.79 -10.09 -6.99
C CYS A 89 -16.38 -9.86 -8.46
N ARG A 90 -16.78 -10.72 -9.42
CA ARG A 90 -16.38 -10.59 -10.83
C ARG A 90 -16.74 -9.22 -11.42
N GLU A 91 -18.00 -8.82 -11.34
CA GLU A 91 -18.44 -7.51 -11.85
C GLU A 91 -17.87 -6.34 -11.05
N PRO A 92 -17.92 -6.34 -9.69
CA PRO A 92 -17.27 -5.29 -8.90
C PRO A 92 -15.76 -5.12 -9.16
N LEU A 93 -15.02 -6.22 -9.36
CA LEU A 93 -13.61 -6.18 -9.71
C LEU A 93 -13.40 -5.62 -11.12
N SER A 94 -14.19 -6.07 -12.10
CA SER A 94 -14.13 -5.54 -13.46
C SER A 94 -14.37 -4.04 -13.50
N PHE A 95 -15.36 -3.57 -12.76
CA PHE A 95 -15.67 -2.15 -12.60
C PHE A 95 -14.54 -1.37 -11.93
N PHE A 96 -13.97 -1.91 -10.84
CA PHE A 96 -12.85 -1.30 -10.14
C PHE A 96 -11.62 -1.15 -11.04
N PHE A 97 -11.22 -2.22 -11.73
CA PHE A 97 -10.04 -2.20 -12.60
C PHE A 97 -10.27 -1.35 -13.87
N ASP A 98 -11.50 -1.30 -14.38
CA ASP A 98 -11.85 -0.43 -15.49
C ASP A 98 -11.65 1.05 -15.11
N HIS A 99 -12.04 1.45 -13.89
CA HIS A 99 -11.85 2.81 -13.39
C HIS A 99 -10.38 3.13 -13.09
N ALA A 100 -9.62 2.19 -12.54
CA ALA A 100 -8.20 2.38 -12.22
C ALA A 100 -7.28 2.26 -13.45
N SER A 101 -7.77 1.72 -14.58
CA SER A 101 -6.97 1.46 -15.78
C SER A 101 -6.23 2.69 -16.36
N PRO A 102 -6.70 3.95 -16.20
CA PRO A 102 -5.95 5.11 -16.69
C PRO A 102 -4.61 5.36 -15.98
N LEU A 103 -4.36 4.70 -14.83
CA LEU A 103 -3.02 4.71 -14.21
C LEU A 103 -1.99 3.91 -15.00
N LYS A 104 -2.42 2.99 -15.89
CA LYS A 104 -1.53 2.19 -16.76
C LYS A 104 -0.39 1.54 -15.96
N GLU A 105 0.87 1.70 -16.42
CA GLU A 105 2.09 1.17 -15.79
C GLU A 105 2.38 1.77 -14.39
N LYS A 106 1.74 2.87 -14.04
CA LYS A 106 1.88 3.47 -12.71
C LYS A 106 1.00 2.80 -11.64
N LEU A 107 0.09 1.90 -12.02
CA LEU A 107 -0.64 1.07 -11.05
C LEU A 107 0.29 -0.06 -10.56
N GLY A 108 1.04 0.23 -9.51
CA GLY A 108 2.09 -0.66 -9.00
C GLY A 108 1.57 -1.81 -8.15
N ALA A 109 0.52 -1.57 -7.34
CA ALA A 109 -0.10 -2.59 -6.49
C ALA A 109 -1.56 -2.26 -6.14
N VAL A 110 -2.32 -3.27 -5.74
CA VAL A 110 -3.67 -3.12 -5.18
C VAL A 110 -3.71 -3.76 -3.80
N LEU A 111 -4.19 -2.99 -2.81
CA LEU A 111 -4.33 -3.45 -1.43
C LEU A 111 -5.77 -3.90 -1.15
N TRP A 112 -5.96 -5.14 -0.77
CA TRP A 112 -7.23 -5.71 -0.31
C TRP A 112 -7.24 -5.81 1.21
N GLN A 113 -7.64 -4.73 1.91
CA GLN A 113 -7.80 -4.79 3.36
C GLN A 113 -9.13 -5.42 3.72
N LEU A 114 -9.11 -6.49 4.50
CA LEU A 114 -10.30 -7.17 4.99
C LEU A 114 -10.81 -6.52 6.30
N PRO A 115 -12.12 -6.59 6.59
CA PRO A 115 -12.66 -5.98 7.80
C PRO A 115 -12.31 -6.79 9.05
N PRO A 116 -12.25 -6.14 10.23
CA PRO A 116 -12.23 -6.85 11.50
C PRO A 116 -13.48 -7.74 11.66
N LYS A 117 -13.34 -8.82 12.43
CA LYS A 117 -14.42 -9.81 12.64
C LYS A 117 -14.89 -10.56 11.37
N PHE A 118 -14.16 -10.45 10.28
CA PHE A 118 -14.32 -11.31 9.12
C PHE A 118 -13.36 -12.48 9.26
N LYS A 119 -13.87 -13.58 9.77
CA LYS A 119 -13.09 -14.81 10.00
C LYS A 119 -12.65 -15.44 8.70
N PHE A 120 -11.56 -16.19 8.76
CA PHE A 120 -10.98 -16.90 7.63
C PHE A 120 -12.02 -17.79 6.94
N GLN A 121 -12.09 -17.67 5.65
CA GLN A 121 -12.92 -18.47 4.75
C GLN A 121 -12.08 -18.87 3.54
N GLN A 122 -11.52 -20.05 3.60
CA GLN A 122 -10.60 -20.59 2.59
C GLN A 122 -11.17 -20.48 1.19
N GLU A 123 -12.34 -21.05 0.95
CA GLU A 123 -13.00 -21.07 -0.36
C GLU A 123 -13.22 -19.65 -0.93
N SER A 124 -13.58 -18.69 -0.07
CA SER A 124 -13.79 -17.31 -0.49
C SER A 124 -12.49 -16.65 -0.91
N LEU A 125 -11.37 -16.91 -0.20
CA LEU A 125 -10.06 -16.41 -0.56
C LEU A 125 -9.58 -17.02 -1.87
N GLU A 126 -9.65 -18.35 -2.01
CA GLU A 126 -9.23 -19.06 -3.23
C GLU A 126 -9.99 -18.56 -4.47
N LYS A 127 -11.32 -18.50 -4.40
CA LYS A 127 -12.14 -17.99 -5.50
C LYS A 127 -11.81 -16.54 -5.85
N PHE A 128 -11.55 -15.71 -4.86
CA PHE A 128 -11.16 -14.33 -5.08
C PHE A 128 -9.78 -14.21 -5.73
N CYS A 129 -8.80 -15.01 -5.28
CA CYS A 129 -7.46 -15.07 -5.88
C CYS A 129 -7.52 -15.57 -7.34
N VAL A 130 -8.34 -16.58 -7.63
CA VAL A 130 -8.60 -17.05 -9.01
C VAL A 130 -9.18 -15.92 -9.87
N LEU A 131 -10.14 -15.15 -9.36
CA LEU A 131 -10.69 -14.01 -10.10
C LEU A 131 -9.61 -12.96 -10.39
N LEU A 132 -8.79 -12.61 -9.41
CA LEU A 132 -7.70 -11.64 -9.59
C LEU A 132 -6.67 -12.11 -10.62
N SER A 133 -6.32 -13.40 -10.64
CA SER A 133 -5.34 -13.98 -11.56
C SER A 133 -5.87 -14.19 -12.99
N THR A 134 -7.20 -14.20 -13.18
CA THR A 134 -7.83 -14.49 -14.48
C THR A 134 -8.41 -13.26 -15.17
N LEU A 135 -8.80 -12.22 -14.42
CA LEU A 135 -9.35 -11.01 -15.02
C LEU A 135 -8.27 -10.25 -15.83
N PRO A 136 -8.52 -9.89 -17.11
CA PRO A 136 -7.50 -9.36 -18.01
C PRO A 136 -6.75 -8.13 -17.50
N ARG A 137 -7.42 -7.26 -16.75
CA ARG A 137 -6.82 -6.02 -16.18
C ARG A 137 -6.21 -6.21 -14.79
N SER A 138 -6.33 -7.38 -14.21
CA SER A 138 -5.88 -7.71 -12.85
C SER A 138 -4.68 -8.64 -12.85
N LYS A 139 -4.66 -9.63 -13.71
CA LYS A 139 -3.72 -10.76 -13.71
C LYS A 139 -2.23 -10.42 -13.74
N LEU A 140 -1.88 -9.22 -14.18
CA LEU A 140 -0.49 -8.75 -14.23
C LEU A 140 -0.16 -7.76 -13.10
N LEU A 141 -1.13 -7.44 -12.25
CA LEU A 141 -0.95 -6.51 -11.14
C LEU A 141 -0.46 -7.24 -9.89
N ARG A 142 0.21 -6.49 -9.01
CA ARG A 142 0.56 -6.95 -7.67
C ARG A 142 -0.62 -6.78 -6.75
N HIS A 143 -1.00 -7.86 -6.04
CA HIS A 143 -2.09 -7.85 -5.08
C HIS A 143 -1.55 -8.11 -3.68
N ALA A 144 -1.89 -7.23 -2.73
CA ALA A 144 -1.55 -7.37 -1.32
C ALA A 144 -2.81 -7.52 -0.48
N PHE A 145 -2.77 -8.39 0.52
CA PHE A 145 -3.90 -8.67 1.42
C PHE A 145 -3.54 -8.28 2.84
N GLU A 146 -4.30 -7.35 3.42
CA GLU A 146 -4.17 -6.96 4.82
C GLU A 146 -5.32 -7.58 5.62
N PHE A 147 -4.98 -8.45 6.53
CA PHE A 147 -5.93 -9.11 7.41
C PHE A 147 -6.15 -8.30 8.70
N ARG A 148 -7.36 -8.30 9.23
CA ARG A 148 -7.77 -7.57 10.45
C ARG A 148 -8.50 -8.47 11.45
N ASP A 149 -8.49 -9.78 11.23
CA ASP A 149 -8.98 -10.80 12.13
C ASP A 149 -7.91 -11.89 12.27
N GLU A 150 -7.66 -12.34 13.49
CA GLU A 150 -6.59 -13.26 13.84
C GLU A 150 -6.70 -14.62 13.11
N SER A 151 -7.92 -15.07 12.82
CA SER A 151 -8.13 -16.34 12.13
C SER A 151 -7.50 -16.45 10.74
N TRP A 152 -7.15 -15.30 10.12
CA TRP A 152 -6.44 -15.25 8.84
C TRP A 152 -4.94 -15.48 8.97
N TYR A 153 -4.40 -15.49 10.19
CA TYR A 153 -2.97 -15.72 10.45
C TYR A 153 -2.70 -17.22 10.56
N CYS A 154 -3.10 -17.96 9.53
CA CYS A 154 -2.96 -19.41 9.43
C CYS A 154 -2.18 -19.81 8.18
N GLN A 155 -1.63 -21.02 8.22
CA GLN A 155 -0.78 -21.52 7.13
C GLN A 155 -1.55 -21.66 5.82
N GLU A 156 -2.82 -22.00 5.86
CA GLU A 156 -3.69 -22.16 4.69
C GLU A 156 -3.87 -20.83 3.94
N ALA A 157 -4.09 -19.71 4.68
CA ALA A 157 -4.19 -18.39 4.07
C ALA A 157 -2.88 -17.98 3.41
N PHE A 158 -1.75 -18.20 4.07
CA PHE A 158 -0.43 -17.88 3.50
C PHE A 158 -0.12 -18.75 2.28
N ARG A 159 -0.40 -20.06 2.32
CA ARG A 159 -0.22 -20.97 1.19
C ARG A 159 -1.02 -20.51 -0.04
N ILE A 160 -2.28 -20.13 0.14
CA ILE A 160 -3.10 -19.60 -0.96
C ILE A 160 -2.44 -18.35 -1.56
N LEU A 161 -1.99 -17.40 -0.74
CA LEU A 161 -1.32 -16.20 -1.26
C LEU A 161 -0.01 -16.55 -2.00
N GLU A 162 0.77 -17.50 -1.50
CA GLU A 162 2.01 -17.98 -2.13
C GLU A 162 1.74 -18.60 -3.51
N GLU A 163 0.70 -19.43 -3.64
CA GLU A 163 0.30 -20.06 -4.91
C GLU A 163 -0.01 -19.04 -6.01
N PHE A 164 -0.63 -17.91 -5.65
CA PHE A 164 -0.97 -16.85 -6.59
C PHE A 164 0.10 -15.75 -6.70
N ASN A 165 1.22 -15.86 -5.98
CA ASN A 165 2.23 -14.80 -5.88
C ASN A 165 1.63 -13.46 -5.41
N PHE A 166 0.71 -13.50 -4.44
CA PHE A 166 0.11 -12.33 -3.83
C PHE A 166 0.74 -12.07 -2.46
N ALA A 167 0.93 -10.79 -2.11
CA ALA A 167 1.60 -10.44 -0.87
C ALA A 167 0.64 -10.49 0.32
N PHE A 168 1.07 -11.14 1.40
CA PHE A 168 0.57 -10.81 2.72
C PHE A 168 1.07 -9.41 3.09
N CYS A 169 0.15 -8.49 3.40
CA CYS A 169 0.50 -7.15 3.87
C CYS A 169 0.99 -7.22 5.32
N MET A 170 2.27 -6.96 5.53
CA MET A 170 2.85 -6.84 6.85
C MET A 170 2.43 -5.51 7.47
N ALA A 171 1.58 -5.52 8.48
CA ALA A 171 1.02 -4.33 9.12
C ALA A 171 1.57 -4.19 10.54
N HIS A 172 2.50 -3.25 10.74
CA HIS A 172 3.05 -2.95 12.07
C HIS A 172 2.24 -1.87 12.79
N GLY A 173 2.03 -2.06 14.11
CA GLY A 173 1.22 -1.15 14.91
C GLY A 173 -0.28 -1.25 14.63
N SER A 174 -0.75 -2.36 14.05
CA SER A 174 -2.18 -2.68 13.95
C SER A 174 -2.66 -3.32 15.26
N VAL A 175 -3.96 -3.58 15.34
CA VAL A 175 -4.55 -4.30 16.49
C VAL A 175 -4.13 -5.77 16.56
N LEU A 176 -3.55 -6.31 15.49
CA LEU A 176 -3.04 -7.68 15.42
C LEU A 176 -1.52 -7.72 15.58
N PRO A 177 -0.95 -8.84 16.04
CA PRO A 177 0.48 -9.05 16.10
C PRO A 177 1.15 -8.82 14.74
N PHE A 178 2.36 -8.25 14.75
CA PHE A 178 3.16 -8.15 13.55
C PHE A 178 3.73 -9.52 13.19
N ILE A 179 3.47 -9.95 11.96
CA ILE A 179 4.04 -11.19 11.39
C ILE A 179 4.89 -10.81 10.18
N GLU A 180 6.15 -11.23 10.21
CA GLU A 180 7.08 -11.10 9.10
C GLU A 180 7.01 -12.34 8.21
N LYS A 181 6.16 -12.29 7.19
CA LYS A 181 5.96 -13.41 6.25
C LYS A 181 5.87 -12.89 4.82
N ALA A 182 6.83 -13.27 3.99
CA ALA A 182 6.81 -12.97 2.56
C ALA A 182 6.10 -14.11 1.81
N THR A 183 4.97 -13.82 1.18
CA THR A 183 4.18 -14.78 0.39
C THR A 183 4.28 -14.52 -1.13
N SER A 184 5.10 -13.55 -1.56
CA SER A 184 5.23 -13.21 -2.97
C SER A 184 6.64 -12.69 -3.31
N ASP A 185 6.85 -12.36 -4.58
CA ASP A 185 8.08 -11.72 -5.07
C ASP A 185 8.17 -10.22 -4.76
N PHE A 186 7.22 -9.70 -4.01
CA PHE A 186 7.26 -8.34 -3.47
C PHE A 186 6.77 -8.29 -2.01
N ILE A 187 7.17 -7.26 -1.29
CA ILE A 187 6.74 -6.97 0.07
C ILE A 187 5.79 -5.77 0.05
N TYR A 188 4.73 -5.84 0.83
CA TYR A 188 3.84 -4.72 1.10
C TYR A 188 3.79 -4.47 2.60
N LEU A 189 4.45 -3.39 3.03
CA LEU A 189 4.59 -3.02 4.44
C LEU A 189 3.75 -1.78 4.73
N ARG A 190 2.93 -1.84 5.78
CA ARG A 190 2.18 -0.69 6.32
C ARG A 190 2.60 -0.43 7.75
N LEU A 191 2.96 0.83 8.04
CA LEU A 191 3.45 1.30 9.33
C LEU A 191 2.39 2.22 9.95
N HIS A 192 1.63 1.68 10.92
CA HIS A 192 0.49 2.36 11.55
C HIS A 192 0.81 3.10 12.84
N GLY A 193 2.07 3.13 13.26
CA GLY A 193 2.53 3.60 14.56
C GLY A 193 2.95 2.42 15.44
N GLY A 194 3.78 2.67 16.44
CA GLY A 194 4.24 1.61 17.36
C GLY A 194 3.27 1.39 18.51
N GLU A 195 3.23 2.34 19.46
CA GLU A 195 2.47 2.21 20.71
C GLU A 195 1.00 2.58 20.56
N VAL A 196 0.70 3.64 19.82
CA VAL A 196 -0.66 4.11 19.58
C VAL A 196 -1.00 4.00 18.11
N LEU A 197 -2.04 3.23 17.80
CA LEU A 197 -2.52 3.01 16.45
C LEU A 197 -2.81 4.35 15.76
N TYR A 198 -2.18 4.60 14.63
CA TYR A 198 -2.22 5.81 13.81
C TYR A 198 -1.65 7.07 14.47
N GLY A 199 -1.27 7.03 15.76
CA GLY A 199 -0.92 8.21 16.55
C GLY A 199 0.53 8.26 17.05
N SER A 200 1.31 7.17 16.92
CA SER A 200 2.71 7.18 17.38
C SER A 200 3.67 7.61 16.30
N ASN A 201 4.69 8.36 16.75
CA ASN A 201 5.87 8.67 15.93
C ASN A 201 6.88 7.51 16.02
N TYR A 202 7.45 7.09 14.91
CA TYR A 202 8.60 6.19 14.91
C TYR A 202 9.87 6.96 15.26
N SER A 203 10.62 6.46 16.22
CA SER A 203 11.95 6.99 16.57
C SER A 203 12.97 6.69 15.46
N ASP A 204 14.06 7.43 15.43
CA ASP A 204 15.18 7.19 14.49
C ASP A 204 15.76 5.77 14.66
N LYS A 205 15.79 5.24 15.88
CA LYS A 205 16.22 3.87 16.15
C LYS A 205 15.32 2.84 15.46
N GLU A 206 14.00 2.98 15.62
CA GLU A 206 13.02 2.09 14.96
C GLU A 206 13.09 2.22 13.44
N LEU A 207 13.25 3.44 12.91
CA LEU A 207 13.39 3.65 11.47
C LEU A 207 14.67 3.02 10.91
N ARG A 208 15.78 2.99 11.66
CA ARG A 208 17.00 2.25 11.26
C ARG A 208 16.77 0.74 11.25
N GLN A 209 16.06 0.19 12.24
CA GLN A 209 15.69 -1.22 12.25
C GLN A 209 14.80 -1.59 11.06
N TRP A 210 13.86 -0.70 10.70
CA TRP A 210 13.07 -0.89 9.50
C TRP A 210 13.91 -0.81 8.22
N ALA A 211 14.86 0.11 8.15
CA ALA A 211 15.77 0.22 7.01
C ALA A 211 16.58 -1.05 6.80
N GLU A 212 17.12 -1.67 7.87
CA GLU A 212 17.85 -2.94 7.81
C GLU A 212 16.97 -4.09 7.27
N LYS A 213 15.74 -4.21 7.76
CA LYS A 213 14.78 -5.22 7.25
C LYS A 213 14.43 -5.00 5.78
N ILE A 214 14.17 -3.77 5.40
CA ILE A 214 13.83 -3.39 4.02
C ILE A 214 15.00 -3.69 3.07
N GLU A 215 16.24 -3.38 3.48
CA GLU A 215 17.44 -3.68 2.68
C GLU A 215 17.62 -5.18 2.53
N HIS A 216 17.46 -5.96 3.60
CA HIS A 216 17.49 -7.42 3.53
C HIS A 216 16.46 -7.97 2.51
N TRP A 217 15.22 -7.51 2.55
CA TRP A 217 14.21 -7.97 1.56
C TRP A 217 14.58 -7.55 0.13
N LYS A 218 15.12 -6.36 -0.05
CA LYS A 218 15.61 -5.88 -1.36
C LYS A 218 16.75 -6.76 -1.87
N GLU A 219 17.71 -7.13 -1.02
CA GLU A 219 18.84 -8.02 -1.35
C GLU A 219 18.37 -9.41 -1.78
N THR A 220 17.23 -9.90 -1.26
CA THR A 220 16.60 -11.15 -1.72
C THR A 220 15.89 -11.01 -3.08
N GLY A 221 16.05 -9.88 -3.77
CA GLY A 221 15.47 -9.62 -5.10
C GLY A 221 14.00 -9.19 -5.09
N LYS A 222 13.45 -8.81 -3.94
CA LYS A 222 12.05 -8.38 -3.81
C LYS A 222 11.90 -6.89 -4.07
N ILE A 223 10.75 -6.51 -4.65
CA ILE A 223 10.29 -5.13 -4.66
C ILE A 223 9.61 -4.86 -3.31
N VAL A 224 9.95 -3.75 -2.66
CA VAL A 224 9.40 -3.41 -1.34
C VAL A 224 8.58 -2.13 -1.41
N PHE A 225 7.28 -2.23 -1.12
CA PHE A 225 6.38 -1.10 -0.95
C PHE A 225 6.22 -0.82 0.54
N VAL A 226 6.48 0.42 0.96
CA VAL A 226 6.39 0.87 2.35
C VAL A 226 5.47 2.07 2.44
N TYR A 227 4.40 1.97 3.22
CA TYR A 227 3.44 3.05 3.40
C TYR A 227 3.24 3.38 4.88
N PHE A 228 3.60 4.61 5.24
CA PHE A 228 3.32 5.15 6.56
C PHE A 228 1.86 5.60 6.66
N ASN A 229 1.17 5.13 7.69
CA ASN A 229 -0.24 5.42 7.98
C ASN A 229 -0.45 5.90 9.43
N ASN A 230 0.61 6.34 10.09
CA ASN A 230 0.61 6.91 11.44
C ASN A 230 0.43 8.43 11.40
N ASP A 231 -0.71 8.89 10.84
CA ASP A 231 -0.85 10.28 10.38
C ASP A 231 -1.75 11.17 11.24
N ALA A 232 -2.18 10.72 12.43
CA ALA A 232 -3.06 11.54 13.29
C ALA A 232 -2.46 12.91 13.63
N TYR A 233 -1.12 13.02 13.67
CA TYR A 233 -0.39 14.25 13.98
C TYR A 233 0.66 14.62 12.91
N GLY A 234 0.51 14.15 11.67
CA GLY A 234 1.45 14.40 10.59
C GLY A 234 2.77 13.61 10.71
N PHE A 235 2.82 12.57 11.53
CA PHE A 235 4.05 11.77 11.70
C PHE A 235 4.36 10.94 10.46
N ALA A 236 3.36 10.51 9.69
CA ALA A 236 3.57 9.69 8.50
C ALA A 236 4.54 10.34 7.51
N ILE A 237 4.35 11.62 7.21
CA ILE A 237 5.22 12.32 6.25
C ILE A 237 6.64 12.49 6.79
N LYS A 238 6.80 12.81 8.07
CA LYS A 238 8.10 12.95 8.72
C LYS A 238 8.87 11.63 8.73
N ASN A 239 8.21 10.55 9.16
CA ASN A 239 8.82 9.22 9.23
C ASN A 239 9.19 8.68 7.84
N ALA A 240 8.32 8.87 6.84
CA ALA A 240 8.61 8.47 5.46
C ALA A 240 9.84 9.19 4.89
N LEU A 241 9.97 10.50 5.11
CA LEU A 241 11.15 11.27 4.70
C LEU A 241 12.41 10.83 5.43
N THR A 242 12.32 10.57 6.73
CA THR A 242 13.47 10.11 7.54
C THR A 242 13.93 8.72 7.09
N LEU A 243 12.99 7.76 6.91
CA LEU A 243 13.34 6.43 6.42
C LEU A 243 13.99 6.50 5.02
N LYS A 244 13.45 7.33 4.14
CA LYS A 244 14.02 7.53 2.80
C LYS A 244 15.45 8.05 2.85
N LYS A 245 15.75 8.99 3.74
CA LYS A 245 17.12 9.49 3.96
C LYS A 245 18.07 8.40 4.48
N ILE A 246 17.63 7.61 5.48
CA ILE A 246 18.42 6.50 6.02
C ILE A 246 18.78 5.50 4.91
N MET A 247 17.81 5.08 4.11
CA MET A 247 18.01 4.15 2.99
C MET A 247 18.98 4.70 1.92
N GLN A 248 18.93 6.00 1.63
CA GLN A 248 19.86 6.65 0.70
C GLN A 248 21.30 6.68 1.23
N SER A 249 21.49 6.94 2.52
CA SER A 249 22.81 6.96 3.16
C SER A 249 23.46 5.58 3.17
N ASN A 250 22.68 4.51 3.36
CA ASN A 250 23.18 3.13 3.36
C ASN A 250 23.59 2.65 1.93
N SER A 251 23.05 3.28 0.88
CA SER A 251 23.36 2.89 -0.51
C SER A 251 24.68 3.51 -1.05
N ILE A 252 25.37 4.34 -0.25
CA ILE A 252 26.60 5.05 -0.63
C ILE A 252 27.86 4.34 -0.06
N ILE A 253 27.67 3.33 0.78
CA ILE A 253 28.74 2.50 1.35
C ILE A 253 28.81 1.19 0.56
#